data_91eafde5308721319b052a4ba3806043
#
_entry.id   91eafde5308721319b052a4ba3806043
#
_cell.length_a   1.000
_cell.length_b   1.000
_cell.length_c   1.000
_cell.angle_alpha   90.00
_cell.angle_beta   90.00
_cell.angle_gamma   90.00
#
_symmetry.space_group_name_H-M   'P 1'
#
loop_
_entity.id
_entity.type
_entity.pdbx_description
1 polymer ?
#
loop_
_entity_poly.entity_id
_entity_poly.type
_entity_poly.pdbx_seq_one_letter_code
_entity_poly.pdbx_strand_id
1 'polypeptide(L)'
;KVVATNSSMLSGLSLEEALTLSDKEYARDRGGLYSVSYGGRTWLGDQQQMNEYTIYIFFPAKAVYATRTTVMGVAMGMFVLIWMSFVVLRFASERASLEQSRKRMETINALSKAYTSIYVVKVPSGKMEYIVNLDDGCDLSCKNASENTHTFLEQYFDPKDHDEMEAFLDMHTVEARLRGERYISHTYRLQSGRWYCISLVAQSYDKNGKLTSILIAARDCTAEKESEQ
;
A
#
# COMPACT_ATOMS: atom_id res chain seq x y z
N LYS A 1 54.59 42.22 -14.67
CA LYS A 1 54.04 43.54 -14.42
C LYS A 1 52.57 43.59 -14.86
N VAL A 2 51.71 44.12 -14.02
CA VAL A 2 50.29 44.30 -14.37
C VAL A 2 50.17 45.33 -15.45
N VAL A 3 49.74 44.94 -16.64
CA VAL A 3 49.67 45.79 -17.82
C VAL A 3 48.37 46.54 -17.93
N ALA A 4 47.29 45.88 -17.50
CA ALA A 4 45.96 46.45 -17.49
C ALA A 4 45.14 45.89 -16.31
N THR A 5 44.35 46.76 -15.68
CA THR A 5 43.46 46.40 -14.55
C THR A 5 42.31 47.37 -14.50
N ASN A 6 41.15 46.90 -14.01
CA ASN A 6 39.99 47.75 -13.72
C ASN A 6 40.07 48.43 -12.34
N SER A 7 41.13 48.18 -11.59
CA SER A 7 41.40 48.82 -10.29
C SER A 7 42.63 49.76 -10.38
N SER A 8 42.47 51.03 -10.11
CA SER A 8 43.53 51.99 -10.13
C SER A 8 44.67 51.72 -9.13
N MET A 9 44.35 50.97 -8.04
CA MET A 9 45.32 50.57 -7.00
C MET A 9 46.31 49.51 -7.45
N LEU A 10 45.94 48.70 -8.44
CA LEU A 10 46.75 47.58 -8.93
C LEU A 10 47.53 47.92 -10.19
N SER A 11 47.28 49.05 -10.75
CA SER A 11 47.97 49.53 -11.96
C SER A 11 49.44 49.79 -11.71
N GLY A 12 50.32 49.13 -12.49
CA GLY A 12 51.73 49.31 -12.41
C GLY A 12 52.49 48.44 -11.42
N LEU A 13 51.80 47.68 -10.56
CA LEU A 13 52.41 46.73 -9.66
C LEU A 13 52.83 45.46 -10.40
N SER A 14 53.78 44.69 -9.84
CA SER A 14 53.99 43.30 -10.26
C SER A 14 52.84 42.44 -9.76
N LEU A 15 52.63 41.31 -10.40
CA LEU A 15 51.58 40.39 -9.96
C LEU A 15 51.82 39.91 -8.51
N GLU A 16 53.10 39.68 -8.15
CA GLU A 16 53.47 39.29 -6.78
C GLU A 16 53.16 40.39 -5.79
N GLU A 17 53.43 41.64 -6.11
CA GLU A 17 53.10 42.80 -5.26
C GLU A 17 51.58 42.99 -5.15
N ALA A 18 50.87 42.82 -6.24
CA ALA A 18 49.40 42.90 -6.24
C ALA A 18 48.76 41.75 -5.44
N LEU A 19 49.37 40.57 -5.44
CA LEU A 19 48.93 39.39 -4.64
C LEU A 19 49.44 39.41 -3.21
N THR A 20 50.61 40.03 -2.92
CA THR A 20 51.16 40.20 -1.55
C THR A 20 50.46 41.30 -0.76
N LEU A 21 49.82 42.25 -1.44
CA LEU A 21 48.88 43.19 -0.81
C LEU A 21 47.60 42.50 -0.31
N SER A 22 47.36 41.25 -0.71
CA SER A 22 46.32 40.42 -0.17
C SER A 22 46.95 39.48 0.85
N ASP A 23 46.60 39.64 2.14
CA ASP A 23 47.06 38.77 3.24
C ASP A 23 46.94 37.27 2.90
N LYS A 24 48.10 36.66 2.68
CA LYS A 24 48.57 35.35 3.05
C LYS A 24 47.79 34.07 2.76
N GLU A 25 46.73 33.97 2.00
CA GLU A 25 46.27 32.60 1.65
C GLU A 25 45.97 32.46 0.16
N TYR A 26 47.01 32.13 -0.57
CA TYR A 26 46.98 31.65 -1.93
C TYR A 26 46.66 30.15 -1.90
N ALA A 27 45.43 29.80 -1.66
CA ALA A 27 44.99 28.43 -1.70
C ALA A 27 44.29 28.13 -3.03
N ARG A 28 44.83 27.17 -3.78
CA ARG A 28 44.20 26.63 -4.97
C ARG A 28 43.05 25.74 -4.48
N ASP A 29 41.83 26.15 -4.65
CA ASP A 29 40.66 25.34 -4.31
C ASP A 29 40.60 24.09 -5.21
N ARG A 30 39.90 23.04 -4.75
CA ARG A 30 39.71 21.75 -5.46
C ARG A 30 39.14 21.90 -6.87
N GLY A 31 38.58 23.06 -7.23
CA GLY A 31 38.08 23.41 -8.55
C GLY A 31 39.08 24.11 -9.46
N GLY A 32 40.34 24.30 -9.03
CA GLY A 32 41.37 25.02 -9.82
C GLY A 32 41.31 26.51 -9.71
N LEU A 33 40.38 27.09 -8.94
CA LEU A 33 40.26 28.54 -8.69
C LEU A 33 41.23 28.98 -7.59
N TYR A 34 41.72 30.23 -7.76
CA TYR A 34 42.56 30.85 -6.75
C TYR A 34 41.67 31.65 -5.78
N SER A 35 41.89 31.49 -4.49
CA SER A 35 41.22 32.31 -3.47
C SER A 35 42.20 33.43 -3.00
N VAL A 36 41.77 34.67 -3.08
CA VAL A 36 42.57 35.82 -2.68
C VAL A 36 41.75 36.69 -1.74
N SER A 37 42.34 37.11 -0.60
CA SER A 37 41.72 38.06 0.32
C SER A 37 42.27 39.47 0.06
N TYR A 38 41.41 40.41 -0.31
CA TYR A 38 41.78 41.80 -0.55
C TYR A 38 40.72 42.75 0.00
N GLY A 39 41.18 43.75 0.76
CA GLY A 39 40.29 44.75 1.35
C GLY A 39 39.25 44.15 2.32
N GLY A 40 39.59 43.08 3.05
CA GLY A 40 38.68 42.37 3.98
C GLY A 40 37.60 41.55 3.26
N ARG A 41 37.75 41.34 1.96
CA ARG A 41 36.80 40.54 1.14
C ARG A 41 37.55 39.42 0.44
N THR A 42 36.94 38.26 0.36
CA THR A 42 37.46 37.10 -0.39
C THR A 42 37.04 37.21 -1.86
N TRP A 43 38.02 37.05 -2.74
CA TRP A 43 37.86 37.04 -4.18
C TRP A 43 38.25 35.65 -4.71
N LEU A 44 37.54 35.16 -5.67
CA LEU A 44 37.85 33.93 -6.40
C LEU A 44 38.38 34.35 -7.78
N GLY A 45 39.54 33.81 -8.13
CA GLY A 45 40.21 34.11 -9.39
C GLY A 45 40.41 32.88 -10.25
N ASP A 46 40.32 33.08 -11.54
CA ASP A 46 40.71 32.11 -12.57
C ASP A 46 41.87 32.66 -13.36
N GLN A 47 42.73 31.79 -13.86
CA GLN A 47 43.92 32.10 -14.63
C GLN A 47 43.78 31.50 -16.01
N GLN A 48 43.84 32.31 -17.04
CA GLN A 48 43.85 31.87 -18.42
C GLN A 48 45.10 32.37 -19.13
N GLN A 49 45.85 31.48 -19.74
CA GLN A 49 47.02 31.81 -20.54
C GLN A 49 46.58 32.07 -21.99
N MET A 50 46.94 33.20 -22.52
CA MET A 50 46.60 33.62 -23.86
C MET A 50 47.88 34.16 -24.55
N ASN A 51 48.48 33.38 -25.41
CA ASN A 51 49.80 33.62 -26.03
C ASN A 51 50.89 33.91 -24.99
N GLU A 52 51.52 35.06 -25.03
CA GLU A 52 52.55 35.49 -24.09
C GLU A 52 51.99 36.13 -22.81
N TYR A 53 50.69 36.26 -22.71
CA TYR A 53 50.03 36.95 -21.60
C TYR A 53 49.24 35.96 -20.74
N THR A 54 49.26 36.19 -19.42
CA THR A 54 48.42 35.49 -18.46
C THR A 54 47.35 36.46 -17.94
N ILE A 55 46.08 36.12 -18.15
CA ILE A 55 44.93 36.90 -17.72
C ILE A 55 44.41 36.29 -16.42
N TYR A 56 44.29 37.17 -15.41
CA TYR A 56 43.67 36.81 -14.12
C TYR A 56 42.34 37.52 -14.00
N ILE A 57 41.26 36.79 -13.75
CA ILE A 57 39.93 37.33 -13.59
C ILE A 57 39.48 37.03 -12.16
N PHE A 58 39.14 38.06 -11.40
CA PHE A 58 38.73 37.95 -10.02
C PHE A 58 37.23 38.31 -9.86
N PHE A 59 36.51 37.50 -9.17
CA PHE A 59 35.11 37.69 -8.82
C PHE A 59 34.95 37.77 -7.31
N PRO A 60 34.08 38.62 -6.75
CA PRO A 60 33.81 38.59 -5.32
C PRO A 60 33.17 37.28 -4.94
N ALA A 61 33.79 36.54 -4.02
CA ALA A 61 33.32 35.23 -3.59
C ALA A 61 31.85 35.26 -3.11
N LYS A 62 31.45 36.37 -2.47
CA LYS A 62 30.08 36.59 -2.03
C LYS A 62 29.06 36.53 -3.16
N ALA A 63 29.40 37.04 -4.34
CA ALA A 63 28.49 37.03 -5.50
C ALA A 63 28.31 35.56 -6.04
N VAL A 64 29.42 34.83 -6.10
CA VAL A 64 29.39 33.40 -6.55
C VAL A 64 28.62 32.53 -5.57
N TYR A 65 28.87 32.71 -4.28
CA TYR A 65 28.18 31.92 -3.25
C TYR A 65 26.71 32.32 -3.04
N ALA A 66 26.34 33.58 -3.28
CA ALA A 66 24.95 34.03 -3.18
C ALA A 66 24.04 33.28 -4.18
N THR A 67 24.51 33.11 -5.41
CA THR A 67 23.77 32.35 -6.41
C THR A 67 23.62 30.88 -5.99
N ARG A 68 24.67 30.26 -5.47
CA ARG A 68 24.67 28.88 -4.98
C ARG A 68 23.69 28.68 -3.82
N THR A 69 23.69 29.56 -2.81
CA THR A 69 22.78 29.49 -1.67
C THR A 69 21.33 29.66 -2.07
N THR A 70 21.04 30.55 -3.02
CA THR A 70 19.68 30.71 -3.55
C THR A 70 19.20 29.49 -4.27
N VAL A 71 20.02 28.90 -5.15
CA VAL A 71 19.66 27.66 -5.86
C VAL A 71 19.45 26.52 -4.90
N MET A 72 20.33 26.34 -3.90
CA MET A 72 20.17 25.32 -2.88
C MET A 72 18.89 25.51 -2.03
N GLY A 73 18.57 26.76 -1.67
CA GLY A 73 17.35 27.09 -0.93
C GLY A 73 16.08 26.73 -1.69
N VAL A 74 16.03 27.08 -2.98
CA VAL A 74 14.91 26.72 -3.86
C VAL A 74 14.78 25.20 -4.02
N ALA A 75 15.89 24.50 -4.25
CA ALA A 75 15.89 23.06 -4.39
C ALA A 75 15.41 22.36 -3.11
N MET A 76 15.86 22.82 -1.95
CA MET A 76 15.43 22.30 -0.65
C MET A 76 13.93 22.57 -0.40
N GLY A 77 13.45 23.77 -0.75
CA GLY A 77 12.03 24.12 -0.66
C GLY A 77 11.15 23.22 -1.52
N MET A 78 11.54 22.96 -2.77
CA MET A 78 10.83 22.02 -3.65
C MET A 78 10.83 20.59 -3.08
N PHE A 79 11.95 20.14 -2.55
CA PHE A 79 12.04 18.81 -1.93
C PHE A 79 11.07 18.67 -0.76
N VAL A 80 10.98 19.67 0.11
CA VAL A 80 10.05 19.68 1.25
C VAL A 80 8.59 19.65 0.77
N LEU A 81 8.25 20.42 -0.28
CA LEU A 81 6.89 20.40 -0.85
C LEU A 81 6.52 19.03 -1.43
N ILE A 82 7.43 18.40 -2.17
CA ILE A 82 7.22 17.07 -2.73
C ILE A 82 7.03 16.05 -1.59
N TRP A 83 7.87 16.12 -0.57
CA TRP A 83 7.78 15.23 0.58
C TRP A 83 6.46 15.40 1.35
N MET A 84 6.04 16.65 1.62
CA MET A 84 4.74 16.93 2.23
C MET A 84 3.57 16.40 1.39
N SER A 85 3.60 16.61 0.07
CA SER A 85 2.60 16.05 -0.85
C SER A 85 2.52 14.53 -0.73
N PHE A 86 3.67 13.85 -0.70
CA PHE A 86 3.73 12.41 -0.55
C PHE A 86 3.12 11.94 0.78
N VAL A 87 3.44 12.62 1.88
CA VAL A 87 2.88 12.32 3.20
C VAL A 87 1.36 12.48 3.21
N VAL A 88 0.84 13.58 2.66
CA VAL A 88 -0.62 13.83 2.59
C VAL A 88 -1.33 12.74 1.77
N LEU A 89 -0.78 12.37 0.60
CA LEU A 89 -1.33 11.30 -0.23
C LEU A 89 -1.32 9.95 0.50
N ARG A 90 -0.26 9.66 1.24
CA ARG A 90 -0.16 8.44 2.04
C ARG A 90 -1.25 8.38 3.11
N PHE A 91 -1.43 9.45 3.87
CA PHE A 91 -2.49 9.54 4.88
C PHE A 91 -3.90 9.45 4.28
N ALA A 92 -4.14 10.10 3.14
CA ALA A 92 -5.43 10.02 2.46
C ALA A 92 -5.73 8.57 2.00
N SER A 93 -4.73 7.87 1.44
CA SER A 93 -4.85 6.48 1.03
C SER A 93 -5.14 5.54 2.21
N GLU A 94 -4.45 5.73 3.34
CA GLU A 94 -4.68 4.92 4.55
C GLU A 94 -6.09 5.14 5.12
N ARG A 95 -6.57 6.37 5.17
CA ARG A 95 -7.96 6.66 5.61
C ARG A 95 -9.00 6.04 4.69
N ALA A 96 -8.82 6.13 3.37
CA ALA A 96 -9.72 5.51 2.41
C ALA A 96 -9.78 3.97 2.58
N SER A 97 -8.64 3.33 2.81
CA SER A 97 -8.56 1.89 3.07
C SER A 97 -9.27 1.50 4.37
N LEU A 98 -9.11 2.28 5.44
CA LEU A 98 -9.79 2.05 6.72
C LEU A 98 -11.31 2.21 6.60
N GLU A 99 -11.79 3.23 5.90
CA GLU A 99 -13.22 3.41 5.66
C GLU A 99 -13.83 2.27 4.84
N GLN A 100 -13.10 1.79 3.83
CA GLN A 100 -13.55 0.65 3.04
C GLN A 100 -13.60 -0.64 3.88
N SER A 101 -12.60 -0.88 4.73
CA SER A 101 -12.61 -1.99 5.67
C SER A 101 -13.77 -1.89 6.66
N ARG A 102 -14.01 -0.71 7.19
CA ARG A 102 -15.14 -0.47 8.12
C ARG A 102 -16.49 -0.76 7.47
N LYS A 103 -16.72 -0.26 6.25
CA LYS A 103 -17.97 -0.53 5.51
C LYS A 103 -18.16 -2.02 5.23
N ARG A 104 -17.07 -2.74 4.90
CA ARG A 104 -17.13 -4.20 4.74
C ARG A 104 -17.52 -4.89 6.05
N MET A 105 -16.93 -4.47 7.17
CA MET A 105 -17.25 -5.01 8.49
C MET A 105 -18.70 -4.72 8.90
N GLU A 106 -19.22 -3.52 8.63
CA GLU A 106 -20.61 -3.17 8.88
C GLU A 106 -21.57 -4.04 8.04
N THR A 107 -21.21 -4.33 6.78
CA THR A 107 -21.98 -5.24 5.91
C THR A 107 -21.95 -6.67 6.44
N ILE A 108 -20.79 -7.17 6.86
CA ILE A 108 -20.66 -8.50 7.49
C ILE A 108 -21.48 -8.56 8.77
N ASN A 109 -21.42 -7.55 9.61
CA ASN A 109 -22.23 -7.48 10.84
C ASN A 109 -23.75 -7.40 10.57
N ALA A 110 -24.16 -6.78 9.48
CA ALA A 110 -25.57 -6.79 9.07
C ALA A 110 -26.00 -8.18 8.58
N LEU A 111 -25.14 -8.84 7.80
CA LEU A 111 -25.40 -10.21 7.33
C LEU A 111 -25.40 -11.21 8.50
N SER A 112 -24.54 -11.03 9.51
CA SER A 112 -24.47 -11.89 10.68
C SER A 112 -25.74 -11.88 11.52
N LYS A 113 -26.55 -10.84 11.44
CA LYS A 113 -27.87 -10.80 12.09
C LYS A 113 -28.92 -11.64 11.37
N ALA A 114 -28.74 -11.87 10.07
CA ALA A 114 -29.66 -12.65 9.25
C ALA A 114 -29.26 -14.13 9.11
N TYR A 115 -27.99 -14.42 9.35
CA TYR A 115 -27.43 -15.76 9.20
C TYR A 115 -26.76 -16.22 10.49
N THR A 116 -27.02 -17.47 10.86
CA THR A 116 -26.39 -18.09 12.03
C THR A 116 -24.93 -18.44 11.77
N SER A 117 -24.62 -18.86 10.53
CA SER A 117 -23.25 -19.15 10.13
C SER A 117 -23.02 -18.86 8.65
N ILE A 118 -21.81 -18.42 8.32
CA ILE A 118 -21.38 -18.18 6.94
C ILE A 118 -19.94 -18.72 6.78
N TYR A 119 -19.76 -19.61 5.81
CA TYR A 119 -18.48 -20.24 5.49
C TYR A 119 -18.12 -19.99 4.04
N VAL A 120 -16.83 -19.83 3.75
CA VAL A 120 -16.28 -19.88 2.39
C VAL A 120 -15.54 -21.21 2.23
N VAL A 121 -15.89 -21.95 1.19
CA VAL A 121 -15.23 -23.21 0.85
C VAL A 121 -14.53 -23.05 -0.50
N LYS A 122 -13.24 -23.34 -0.55
CA LYS A 122 -12.45 -23.36 -1.78
C LYS A 122 -12.65 -24.69 -2.51
N VAL A 123 -13.17 -24.62 -3.71
CA VAL A 123 -13.30 -25.76 -4.63
C VAL A 123 -12.07 -25.76 -5.54
N PRO A 124 -11.37 -26.87 -5.77
CA PRO A 124 -11.65 -28.26 -5.39
C PRO A 124 -11.02 -28.72 -4.07
N SER A 125 -10.26 -27.86 -3.35
CA SER A 125 -9.45 -28.28 -2.20
C SER A 125 -10.29 -28.64 -0.96
N GLY A 126 -11.56 -28.22 -0.91
CA GLY A 126 -12.40 -28.37 0.28
C GLY A 126 -11.97 -27.53 1.48
N LYS A 127 -10.95 -26.66 1.32
CA LYS A 127 -10.48 -25.79 2.42
C LYS A 127 -11.59 -24.84 2.83
N MET A 128 -11.94 -24.86 4.10
CA MET A 128 -13.01 -24.08 4.70
C MET A 128 -12.46 -22.90 5.50
N GLU A 129 -13.12 -21.75 5.36
CA GLU A 129 -12.83 -20.54 6.11
C GLU A 129 -14.16 -19.94 6.58
N TYR A 130 -14.34 -19.76 7.89
CA TYR A 130 -15.58 -19.16 8.39
C TYR A 130 -15.49 -17.65 8.42
N ILE A 131 -16.61 -16.99 8.06
CA ILE A 131 -16.75 -15.53 8.10
C ILE A 131 -17.57 -15.14 9.34
N VAL A 132 -18.64 -15.87 9.61
CA VAL A 132 -19.56 -15.67 10.75
C VAL A 132 -19.88 -17.02 11.35
N ASN A 133 -19.74 -17.15 12.65
CA ASN A 133 -20.22 -18.26 13.44
C ASN A 133 -20.83 -17.70 14.73
N LEU A 134 -22.16 -17.73 14.83
CA LEU A 134 -22.90 -17.28 16.00
C LEU A 134 -23.31 -18.44 16.91
N ASP A 135 -23.11 -19.68 16.46
CA ASP A 135 -23.46 -20.89 17.22
C ASP A 135 -22.22 -21.35 17.97
N ASP A 136 -22.12 -20.96 19.25
CA ASP A 136 -21.00 -21.29 20.14
C ASP A 136 -20.85 -22.81 20.41
N GLY A 137 -21.79 -23.62 19.93
CA GLY A 137 -21.79 -25.07 20.11
C GLY A 137 -21.13 -25.87 18.98
N CYS A 138 -20.90 -25.24 17.81
CA CYS A 138 -20.34 -25.92 16.66
C CYS A 138 -18.87 -25.51 16.46
N ASP A 139 -17.97 -26.18 17.18
CA ASP A 139 -16.52 -26.05 16.93
C ASP A 139 -16.13 -26.79 15.66
N LEU A 140 -16.48 -26.23 14.51
CA LEU A 140 -16.05 -26.68 13.20
C LEU A 140 -14.60 -26.27 12.95
N SER A 141 -13.72 -26.59 13.87
CA SER A 141 -12.27 -26.34 13.76
C SER A 141 -11.58 -27.20 12.68
N CYS A 142 -12.33 -28.12 12.07
CA CYS A 142 -11.85 -28.96 10.98
C CYS A 142 -11.53 -28.11 9.74
N LYS A 143 -10.36 -28.35 9.18
CA LYS A 143 -9.84 -27.56 8.04
C LYS A 143 -10.44 -27.98 6.68
N ASN A 144 -11.22 -29.04 6.62
CA ASN A 144 -11.75 -29.64 5.41
C ASN A 144 -13.29 -29.72 5.44
N ALA A 145 -13.94 -29.31 4.36
CA ALA A 145 -15.40 -29.31 4.26
C ALA A 145 -16.01 -30.68 4.38
N SER A 146 -15.38 -31.74 3.84
CA SER A 146 -15.91 -33.09 3.93
C SER A 146 -15.94 -33.66 5.36
N GLU A 147 -14.86 -33.42 6.14
CA GLU A 147 -14.80 -33.83 7.54
C GLU A 147 -15.83 -33.06 8.38
N ASN A 148 -15.97 -31.76 8.12
CA ASN A 148 -16.95 -30.90 8.78
C ASN A 148 -18.38 -31.34 8.45
N THR A 149 -18.67 -31.71 7.21
CA THR A 149 -20.00 -32.20 6.80
C THR A 149 -20.38 -33.42 7.56
N HIS A 150 -19.50 -34.42 7.66
CA HIS A 150 -19.79 -35.66 8.38
C HIS A 150 -20.08 -35.41 9.87
N THR A 151 -19.20 -34.68 10.55
CA THR A 151 -19.37 -34.30 11.96
C THR A 151 -20.66 -33.52 12.19
N PHE A 152 -20.96 -32.58 11.28
CA PHE A 152 -22.18 -31.76 11.34
C PHE A 152 -23.44 -32.63 11.18
N LEU A 153 -23.45 -33.57 10.24
CA LEU A 153 -24.58 -34.50 10.07
C LEU A 153 -24.81 -35.37 11.30
N GLU A 154 -23.76 -35.98 11.82
CA GLU A 154 -23.86 -36.82 13.01
C GLU A 154 -24.38 -36.09 14.25
N GLN A 155 -23.96 -34.84 14.42
CA GLN A 155 -24.28 -34.06 15.61
C GLN A 155 -25.67 -33.42 15.58
N TYR A 156 -26.16 -33.05 14.40
CA TYR A 156 -27.35 -32.21 14.32
C TYR A 156 -28.51 -32.79 13.57
N PHE A 157 -28.30 -33.87 12.78
CA PHE A 157 -29.34 -34.46 11.92
C PHE A 157 -29.80 -35.81 12.37
N ASP A 158 -31.06 -36.10 12.07
CA ASP A 158 -31.61 -37.48 12.18
C ASP A 158 -30.89 -38.36 11.13
N PRO A 159 -30.48 -39.62 11.48
CA PRO A 159 -29.83 -40.53 10.54
C PRO A 159 -30.58 -40.75 9.21
N LYS A 160 -31.90 -40.60 9.22
CA LYS A 160 -32.74 -40.73 8.02
C LYS A 160 -32.52 -39.60 6.99
N ASP A 161 -32.06 -38.43 7.44
CA ASP A 161 -31.87 -37.24 6.60
C ASP A 161 -30.41 -37.09 6.16
N HIS A 162 -29.49 -37.97 6.63
CA HIS A 162 -28.05 -37.87 6.35
C HIS A 162 -27.73 -37.95 4.86
N ASP A 163 -28.30 -38.96 4.15
CA ASP A 163 -28.01 -39.21 2.73
C ASP A 163 -28.40 -38.01 1.86
N GLU A 164 -29.55 -37.39 2.14
CA GLU A 164 -30.03 -36.22 1.41
C GLU A 164 -29.15 -35.00 1.63
N MET A 165 -28.74 -34.74 2.88
CA MET A 165 -27.89 -33.61 3.24
C MET A 165 -26.43 -33.81 2.82
N GLU A 166 -25.91 -35.04 2.86
CA GLU A 166 -24.59 -35.33 2.34
C GLU A 166 -24.55 -35.10 0.84
N ALA A 167 -25.55 -35.52 0.09
CA ALA A 167 -25.67 -35.22 -1.33
C ALA A 167 -25.82 -33.73 -1.60
N PHE A 168 -26.54 -32.99 -0.75
CA PHE A 168 -26.67 -31.54 -0.87
C PHE A 168 -25.35 -30.78 -0.61
N LEU A 169 -24.57 -31.23 0.36
CA LEU A 169 -23.29 -30.61 0.76
C LEU A 169 -22.07 -31.17 0.01
N ASP A 170 -22.27 -32.12 -0.92
CA ASP A 170 -21.17 -32.71 -1.69
C ASP A 170 -20.47 -31.64 -2.60
N MET A 171 -19.21 -31.34 -2.26
CA MET A 171 -18.40 -30.39 -2.97
C MET A 171 -17.95 -30.83 -4.35
N HIS A 172 -18.00 -32.14 -4.66
CA HIS A 172 -17.64 -32.67 -5.98
C HIS A 172 -18.71 -32.37 -7.03
N THR A 173 -19.97 -32.34 -6.62
CA THR A 173 -21.12 -32.11 -7.51
C THR A 173 -21.61 -30.67 -7.51
N VAL A 174 -21.16 -29.84 -6.56
CA VAL A 174 -21.65 -28.47 -6.35
C VAL A 174 -21.50 -27.56 -7.58
N GLU A 175 -20.39 -27.69 -8.33
CA GLU A 175 -20.16 -26.90 -9.55
C GLU A 175 -21.23 -27.22 -10.62
N ALA A 176 -21.55 -28.49 -10.81
CA ALA A 176 -22.56 -28.90 -11.78
C ALA A 176 -23.95 -28.40 -11.39
N ARG A 177 -24.28 -28.47 -10.09
CA ARG A 177 -25.59 -28.04 -9.55
C ARG A 177 -25.76 -26.51 -9.55
N LEU A 178 -24.68 -25.74 -9.39
CA LEU A 178 -24.70 -24.27 -9.47
C LEU A 178 -24.61 -23.74 -10.91
N ARG A 179 -24.47 -24.63 -11.92
CA ARG A 179 -24.36 -24.21 -13.31
C ARG A 179 -25.69 -23.62 -13.80
N GLY A 180 -25.71 -22.31 -14.02
CA GLY A 180 -26.92 -21.59 -14.43
C GLY A 180 -27.74 -21.02 -13.28
N GLU A 181 -27.47 -21.42 -12.05
CA GLU A 181 -28.14 -20.94 -10.86
C GLU A 181 -27.22 -19.98 -10.07
N ARG A 182 -27.80 -18.94 -9.46
CA ARG A 182 -27.05 -18.04 -8.58
C ARG A 182 -26.76 -18.67 -7.23
N TYR A 183 -27.70 -19.46 -6.74
CA TYR A 183 -27.61 -20.19 -5.50
C TYR A 183 -28.58 -21.38 -5.54
N ILE A 184 -28.27 -22.38 -4.73
CA ILE A 184 -29.18 -23.48 -4.40
C ILE A 184 -29.40 -23.48 -2.89
N SER A 185 -30.59 -23.78 -2.44
CA SER A 185 -30.92 -23.82 -1.01
C SER A 185 -31.73 -25.05 -0.66
N HIS A 186 -31.51 -25.50 0.56
CA HIS A 186 -32.28 -26.60 1.14
C HIS A 186 -32.69 -26.24 2.56
N THR A 187 -33.94 -26.59 2.93
CA THR A 187 -34.48 -26.37 4.27
C THR A 187 -34.62 -27.70 4.98
N TYR A 188 -34.09 -27.77 6.18
CA TYR A 188 -34.06 -29.00 6.97
C TYR A 188 -34.44 -28.73 8.42
N ARG A 189 -34.78 -29.80 9.13
CA ARG A 189 -35.10 -29.76 10.55
C ARG A 189 -34.02 -30.45 11.35
N LEU A 190 -33.47 -29.73 12.34
CA LEU A 190 -32.50 -30.29 13.28
C LEU A 190 -33.18 -31.22 14.29
N GLN A 191 -32.39 -32.11 14.91
CA GLN A 191 -32.85 -32.93 16.04
C GLN A 191 -33.43 -32.09 17.19
N SER A 192 -32.96 -30.87 17.36
CA SER A 192 -33.50 -29.88 18.32
C SER A 192 -34.92 -29.39 17.99
N GLY A 193 -35.47 -29.76 16.84
CA GLY A 193 -36.76 -29.31 16.34
C GLY A 193 -36.76 -27.99 15.58
N ARG A 194 -35.65 -27.26 15.54
CA ARG A 194 -35.51 -26.00 14.79
C ARG A 194 -35.36 -26.24 13.29
N TRP A 195 -35.87 -25.28 12.51
CA TRP A 195 -35.72 -25.30 11.07
C TRP A 195 -34.60 -24.39 10.61
N TYR A 196 -33.73 -24.91 9.75
CA TYR A 196 -32.65 -24.15 9.14
C TYR A 196 -32.74 -24.22 7.63
N CYS A 197 -32.32 -23.10 6.99
CA CYS A 197 -32.14 -23.03 5.56
C CYS A 197 -30.63 -22.86 5.27
N ILE A 198 -30.04 -23.82 4.57
CA ILE A 198 -28.69 -23.74 4.03
C ILE A 198 -28.76 -23.27 2.59
N SER A 199 -27.95 -22.30 2.23
CA SER A 199 -27.79 -21.80 0.87
C SER A 199 -26.34 -21.97 0.43
N LEU A 200 -26.13 -22.55 -0.75
CA LEU A 200 -24.83 -22.63 -1.43
C LEU A 200 -24.83 -21.59 -2.54
N VAL A 201 -23.92 -20.64 -2.48
CA VAL A 201 -23.82 -19.51 -3.41
C VAL A 201 -22.48 -19.56 -4.12
N ALA A 202 -22.46 -19.49 -5.45
CA ALA A 202 -21.24 -19.38 -6.21
C ALA A 202 -20.56 -18.03 -5.91
N GLN A 203 -19.31 -18.05 -5.42
CA GLN A 203 -18.62 -16.83 -5.02
C GLN A 203 -17.61 -16.38 -6.07
N SER A 204 -16.78 -17.27 -6.59
CA SER A 204 -15.75 -16.91 -7.57
C SER A 204 -15.51 -18.02 -8.59
N TYR A 205 -15.10 -17.59 -9.77
CA TYR A 205 -14.72 -18.44 -10.89
C TYR A 205 -13.31 -18.11 -11.35
N ASP A 206 -12.61 -19.08 -11.91
CA ASP A 206 -11.32 -18.85 -12.56
C ASP A 206 -11.50 -18.25 -13.96
N LYS A 207 -10.36 -17.98 -14.65
CA LYS A 207 -10.35 -17.42 -16.02
C LYS A 207 -11.00 -18.35 -17.05
N ASN A 208 -11.16 -19.62 -16.74
CA ASN A 208 -11.76 -20.65 -17.61
C ASN A 208 -13.25 -20.86 -17.29
N GLY A 209 -13.80 -20.09 -16.34
CA GLY A 209 -15.20 -20.25 -15.90
C GLY A 209 -15.42 -21.40 -14.93
N LYS A 210 -14.37 -22.00 -14.37
CA LYS A 210 -14.47 -23.06 -13.38
C LYS A 210 -14.68 -22.46 -11.99
N LEU A 211 -15.59 -23.04 -11.21
CA LEU A 211 -15.89 -22.59 -9.85
C LEU A 211 -14.68 -22.79 -8.92
N THR A 212 -14.23 -21.73 -8.25
CA THR A 212 -13.08 -21.75 -7.34
C THR A 212 -13.43 -21.59 -5.89
N SER A 213 -14.56 -20.93 -5.59
CA SER A 213 -15.07 -20.87 -4.22
C SER A 213 -16.58 -20.72 -4.17
N ILE A 214 -17.16 -21.28 -3.13
CA ILE A 214 -18.57 -21.12 -2.77
C ILE A 214 -18.71 -20.52 -1.39
N LEU A 215 -19.84 -19.89 -1.16
CA LEU A 215 -20.25 -19.43 0.15
C LEU A 215 -21.38 -20.35 0.62
N ILE A 216 -21.24 -20.90 1.82
CA ILE A 216 -22.27 -21.67 2.51
C ILE A 216 -22.83 -20.76 3.60
N ALA A 217 -24.12 -20.48 3.53
CA ALA A 217 -24.78 -19.63 4.50
C ALA A 217 -25.98 -20.39 5.12
N ALA A 218 -26.00 -20.48 6.44
CA ALA A 218 -27.09 -21.10 7.19
C ALA A 218 -27.84 -20.05 8.02
N ARG A 219 -29.16 -20.11 7.99
CA ARG A 219 -30.03 -19.25 8.80
C ARG A 219 -31.12 -20.08 9.51
N ASP A 220 -31.47 -19.66 10.70
CA ASP A 220 -32.64 -20.19 11.39
C ASP A 220 -33.90 -19.62 10.69
N CYS A 221 -34.79 -20.51 10.25
CA CYS A 221 -36.06 -20.18 9.63
C CYS A 221 -37.26 -20.81 10.38
N THR A 222 -37.07 -21.13 11.67
CA THR A 222 -38.10 -21.77 12.50
C THR A 222 -39.38 -20.96 12.56
N ALA A 223 -39.28 -19.64 12.83
CA ALA A 223 -40.45 -18.77 12.93
C ALA A 223 -41.21 -18.64 11.59
N GLU A 224 -40.50 -18.69 10.45
CA GLU A 224 -41.11 -18.64 9.12
C GLU A 224 -41.92 -19.96 8.89
N LYS A 225 -41.32 -21.11 9.23
CA LYS A 225 -41.94 -22.43 9.04
C LYS A 225 -43.12 -22.69 9.98
N GLU A 226 -43.04 -22.19 11.20
CA GLU A 226 -44.18 -22.29 12.16
C GLU A 226 -45.36 -21.37 11.75
N SER A 227 -45.11 -20.29 11.05
CA SER A 227 -46.17 -19.40 10.54
C SER A 227 -46.89 -19.95 9.28
N GLU A 228 -46.27 -20.90 8.56
CA GLU A 228 -46.83 -21.54 7.36
C GLU A 228 -47.70 -22.74 7.70
N GLN A 229 -47.66 -23.26 8.93
CA GLN A 229 -48.45 -24.40 9.43
C GLN A 229 -49.73 -23.95 10.10
#